data_a3d395aba134a141203d71d4a3891525
#
_entry.id   a3d395aba134a141203d71d4a3891525
#
_cell.length_a   1.000
_cell.length_b   1.000
_cell.length_c   1.000
_cell.angle_alpha   90.00
_cell.angle_beta   90.00
_cell.angle_gamma   90.00
#
_symmetry.space_group_name_H-M   'P 1'
#
loop_
_entity.id
_entity.type
_entity.pdbx_description
1 polymer ?
#
loop_
_entity_poly.entity_id
_entity_poly.type
_entity_poly.pdbx_seq_one_letter_code
_entity_poly.pdbx_strand_id
1 'polypeptide(L)'
;MQKGFVRSTLILMLGLALGIGVAAQAPQGGGAGAGAPGAAPPQGGGPPGGGRGGGRGGRGGLAPLLMESDAFPDGGIIPVKYAGRGGSLQPGFKFSNAPEGTVSYAIIFHDIDVALQNGTGDVLHWMAWDIPASAGGIPEGKLPEGSVQGNNLQGKPVYMGPGAPAGPRYHHYVFELYALNANLGLPPTASRDDVMKALAGKVVAKAAYVGRYRTEAQ
;
A
#
# COMPACT_ATOMS: atom_id res chain seq x y z
N MET A 1 -21.23 39.16 44.89
CA MET A 1 -20.82 40.13 43.88
C MET A 1 -19.30 40.25 43.91
N GLN A 2 -18.56 39.57 43.01
CA GLN A 2 -17.16 39.92 42.69
C GLN A 2 -16.87 39.35 41.32
N LYS A 3 -16.67 40.23 40.37
CA LYS A 3 -16.35 39.93 38.96
C LYS A 3 -14.81 39.75 38.82
N GLY A 4 -14.36 38.54 38.52
CA GLY A 4 -12.96 38.25 38.20
C GLY A 4 -12.67 38.52 36.74
N PHE A 5 -11.77 39.46 36.48
CA PHE A 5 -11.27 39.84 35.17
C PHE A 5 -10.12 38.89 34.77
N VAL A 6 -10.31 38.12 33.73
CA VAL A 6 -9.21 37.32 33.12
C VAL A 6 -8.51 38.17 32.07
N ARG A 7 -7.23 38.51 32.31
CA ARG A 7 -6.35 39.21 31.35
C ARG A 7 -5.78 38.19 30.41
N SER A 8 -6.09 38.30 29.13
CA SER A 8 -5.43 37.58 28.05
C SER A 8 -4.09 38.24 27.74
N THR A 9 -2.99 37.49 27.90
CA THR A 9 -1.64 37.91 27.51
C THR A 9 -1.39 37.44 26.09
N LEU A 10 -1.28 38.40 25.17
CA LEU A 10 -0.90 38.18 23.78
C LEU A 10 0.63 38.13 23.70
N ILE A 11 1.20 36.96 23.39
CA ILE A 11 2.64 36.82 23.15
C ILE A 11 2.87 36.97 21.64
N LEU A 12 3.52 38.06 21.27
CA LEU A 12 3.97 38.39 19.92
C LEU A 12 5.33 37.70 19.70
N MET A 13 5.37 36.63 18.89
CA MET A 13 6.65 36.02 18.47
C MET A 13 7.11 36.65 17.16
N LEU A 14 8.23 37.39 17.26
CA LEU A 14 8.94 38.00 16.17
C LEU A 14 9.83 36.93 15.50
N GLY A 15 9.48 36.46 14.33
CA GLY A 15 10.29 35.51 13.55
C GLY A 15 11.34 36.21 12.71
N LEU A 16 12.61 35.90 12.99
CA LEU A 16 13.76 36.35 12.24
C LEU A 16 13.99 35.43 11.05
N ALA A 17 13.79 35.89 9.81
CA ALA A 17 14.07 35.16 8.59
C ALA A 17 15.54 35.33 8.21
N LEU A 18 16.35 34.27 8.31
CA LEU A 18 17.66 34.19 7.65
C LEU A 18 17.47 33.54 6.28
N GLY A 19 17.62 34.34 5.24
CA GLY A 19 17.72 33.87 3.87
C GLY A 19 19.14 33.32 3.60
N ILE A 20 19.20 32.04 3.18
CA ILE A 20 20.40 31.44 2.59
C ILE A 20 20.08 31.22 1.11
N GLY A 21 20.69 32.08 0.28
CA GLY A 21 20.65 31.92 -1.17
C GLY A 21 21.59 30.79 -1.60
N VAL A 22 21.06 29.80 -2.27
CA VAL A 22 21.84 28.79 -3.00
C VAL A 22 21.76 29.11 -4.47
N ALA A 23 22.90 29.47 -5.04
CA ALA A 23 23.07 29.69 -6.47
C ALA A 23 23.02 28.39 -7.23
N ALA A 24 22.08 28.29 -8.18
CA ALA A 24 22.02 27.20 -9.12
C ALA A 24 23.07 27.37 -10.22
N GLN A 25 24.00 26.44 -10.33
CA GLN A 25 24.95 26.33 -11.44
C GLN A 25 24.34 25.43 -12.53
N ALA A 26 24.17 25.98 -13.71
CA ALA A 26 23.75 25.25 -14.90
C ALA A 26 24.96 24.48 -15.48
N PRO A 27 24.78 23.26 -16.02
CA PRO A 27 25.82 22.56 -16.78
C PRO A 27 25.87 23.11 -18.19
N GLN A 28 27.07 23.48 -18.62
CA GLN A 28 27.43 23.92 -19.95
C GLN A 28 27.48 22.71 -20.90
N GLY A 29 26.93 22.89 -22.08
CA GLY A 29 26.95 21.96 -23.17
C GLY A 29 28.28 21.94 -23.91
N GLY A 30 28.57 20.88 -24.57
CA GLY A 30 29.70 20.73 -25.47
C GLY A 30 29.67 19.47 -26.29
N GLY A 31 29.59 19.60 -27.59
CA GLY A 31 30.31 18.76 -28.50
C GLY A 31 29.48 17.89 -29.45
N ALA A 32 29.19 18.43 -30.63
CA ALA A 32 28.81 17.68 -31.81
C ALA A 32 29.93 16.78 -32.29
N GLY A 33 29.63 15.53 -32.61
CA GLY A 33 30.52 14.62 -33.33
C GLY A 33 29.70 13.90 -34.39
N ALA A 34 29.88 14.32 -35.64
CA ALA A 34 29.42 13.61 -36.82
C ALA A 34 30.29 12.40 -37.08
N GLY A 35 29.74 11.26 -37.41
CA GLY A 35 30.46 10.05 -37.78
C GLY A 35 29.62 9.08 -38.57
N ALA A 36 29.84 9.05 -39.81
CA ALA A 36 29.67 8.17 -40.96
C ALA A 36 28.93 6.83 -40.85
N PRO A 37 28.33 6.39 -41.98
CA PRO A 37 27.53 5.16 -42.10
C PRO A 37 28.40 3.95 -42.50
N GLY A 38 27.95 2.77 -42.12
CA GLY A 38 28.37 1.56 -42.79
C GLY A 38 28.82 0.43 -41.91
N ALA A 39 28.04 -0.60 -41.88
CA ALA A 39 28.42 -2.00 -42.22
C ALA A 39 27.36 -2.96 -41.69
N ALA A 40 26.75 -3.68 -42.59
CA ALA A 40 25.90 -4.81 -42.29
C ALA A 40 26.73 -5.96 -41.66
N PRO A 41 26.15 -6.70 -40.70
CA PRO A 41 26.82 -7.87 -40.14
C PRO A 41 26.71 -9.07 -41.12
N PRO A 42 27.74 -9.93 -41.14
CA PRO A 42 27.77 -11.12 -42.00
C PRO A 42 26.84 -12.20 -41.45
N GLN A 43 26.11 -12.83 -42.37
CA GLN A 43 25.38 -14.07 -42.13
C GLN A 43 26.39 -15.22 -42.00
N GLY A 44 26.48 -15.76 -40.78
CA GLY A 44 27.29 -16.94 -40.50
C GLY A 44 26.42 -18.14 -40.13
N GLY A 45 26.61 -19.23 -40.88
CA GLY A 45 25.86 -20.47 -40.84
C GLY A 45 25.80 -21.15 -39.48
N GLY A 46 24.64 -21.76 -39.18
CA GLY A 46 24.44 -22.56 -38.00
C GLY A 46 25.10 -23.91 -38.05
N PRO A 47 25.60 -24.44 -36.93
CA PRO A 47 26.06 -25.85 -36.86
C PRO A 47 24.87 -26.80 -36.63
N PRO A 48 25.02 -28.09 -37.05
CA PRO A 48 23.95 -29.07 -37.04
C PRO A 48 23.61 -29.59 -35.65
N GLY A 49 22.37 -30.04 -35.52
CA GLY A 49 21.70 -30.47 -34.32
C GLY A 49 22.45 -31.46 -33.43
N GLY A 50 22.42 -31.17 -32.17
CA GLY A 50 22.66 -32.09 -31.06
C GLY A 50 21.43 -32.13 -30.18
N GLY A 51 20.59 -33.15 -30.35
CA GLY A 51 19.48 -33.41 -29.42
C GLY A 51 20.02 -33.69 -28.04
N ARG A 52 19.77 -32.80 -27.11
CA ARG A 52 19.81 -33.07 -25.67
C ARG A 52 18.43 -32.85 -25.13
N GLY A 53 17.77 -33.96 -24.81
CA GLY A 53 16.61 -34.01 -23.94
C GLY A 53 16.96 -33.36 -22.60
N GLY A 54 16.82 -32.05 -22.55
CA GLY A 54 16.78 -31.31 -21.32
C GLY A 54 15.43 -31.52 -20.69
N GLY A 55 15.37 -32.39 -19.68
CA GLY A 55 14.20 -32.49 -18.83
C GLY A 55 13.80 -31.07 -18.42
N ARG A 56 12.62 -30.62 -18.83
CA ARG A 56 11.90 -29.57 -18.19
C ARG A 56 11.64 -30.05 -16.76
N GLY A 57 12.59 -29.81 -15.87
CA GLY A 57 12.30 -29.74 -14.48
C GLY A 57 11.20 -28.69 -14.36
N GLY A 58 9.95 -29.17 -14.23
CA GLY A 58 8.83 -28.32 -13.92
C GLY A 58 9.24 -27.54 -12.68
N ARG A 59 9.52 -26.25 -12.83
CA ARG A 59 9.28 -25.31 -11.75
C ARG A 59 7.79 -25.45 -11.53
N GLY A 60 7.40 -26.32 -10.58
CA GLY A 60 6.08 -26.28 -10.00
C GLY A 60 5.94 -24.87 -9.47
N GLY A 61 5.37 -23.97 -10.29
CA GLY A 61 5.10 -22.62 -9.87
C GLY A 61 4.19 -22.75 -8.68
N LEU A 62 4.67 -22.33 -7.51
CA LEU A 62 3.80 -22.19 -6.35
C LEU A 62 2.59 -21.36 -6.81
N ALA A 63 1.38 -21.88 -6.57
CA ALA A 63 0.18 -21.12 -6.86
C ALA A 63 0.28 -19.76 -6.12
N PRO A 64 -0.01 -18.64 -6.78
CA PRO A 64 0.08 -17.34 -6.12
C PRO A 64 -0.91 -17.27 -4.94
N LEU A 65 -0.53 -16.59 -3.86
CA LEU A 65 -1.46 -16.20 -2.82
C LEU A 65 -2.59 -15.39 -3.44
N LEU A 66 -3.84 -15.77 -3.19
CA LEU A 66 -5.02 -15.10 -3.69
C LEU A 66 -5.75 -14.39 -2.56
N MET A 67 -6.33 -13.25 -2.89
CA MET A 67 -7.22 -12.46 -2.05
C MET A 67 -8.49 -12.16 -2.86
N GLU A 68 -9.63 -12.58 -2.36
CA GLU A 68 -10.93 -12.47 -3.03
C GLU A 68 -11.93 -11.82 -2.09
N SER A 69 -12.96 -11.16 -2.65
CA SER A 69 -14.04 -10.54 -1.87
C SER A 69 -15.36 -10.66 -2.59
N ASP A 70 -16.42 -10.97 -1.82
CA ASP A 70 -17.79 -10.89 -2.31
C ASP A 70 -18.35 -9.45 -2.25
N ALA A 71 -17.59 -8.50 -1.68
CA ALA A 71 -18.00 -7.12 -1.48
C ALA A 71 -18.02 -6.30 -2.78
N PHE A 72 -17.01 -6.49 -3.61
CA PHE A 72 -16.83 -5.88 -4.95
C PHE A 72 -15.71 -6.63 -5.69
N PRO A 73 -15.70 -6.65 -7.04
CA PRO A 73 -14.63 -7.31 -7.80
C PRO A 73 -13.31 -6.53 -7.70
N ASP A 74 -12.18 -7.23 -7.87
CA ASP A 74 -10.86 -6.60 -7.96
C ASP A 74 -10.82 -5.58 -9.11
N GLY A 75 -10.28 -4.39 -8.85
CA GLY A 75 -10.36 -3.24 -9.76
C GLY A 75 -11.76 -2.59 -9.85
N GLY A 76 -12.76 -3.10 -9.13
CA GLY A 76 -14.15 -2.63 -9.18
C GLY A 76 -14.42 -1.38 -8.34
N ILE A 77 -15.68 -0.95 -8.38
CA ILE A 77 -16.15 0.18 -7.56
C ILE A 77 -16.50 -0.32 -6.16
N ILE A 78 -15.96 0.35 -5.16
CA ILE A 78 -16.28 0.07 -3.75
C ILE A 78 -17.68 0.60 -3.45
N PRO A 79 -18.64 -0.27 -3.03
CA PRO A 79 -19.98 0.15 -2.63
C PRO A 79 -19.98 1.11 -1.45
N VAL A 80 -20.95 2.02 -1.43
CA VAL A 80 -21.08 3.09 -0.42
C VAL A 80 -21.05 2.56 1.02
N LYS A 81 -21.63 1.37 1.28
CA LYS A 81 -21.63 0.78 2.64
C LYS A 81 -20.23 0.56 3.23
N TYR A 82 -19.21 0.42 2.38
CA TYR A 82 -17.81 0.26 2.78
C TYR A 82 -17.05 1.58 2.81
N ALA A 83 -17.62 2.65 2.26
CA ALA A 83 -17.03 3.98 2.24
C ALA A 83 -17.33 4.78 3.52
N GLY A 84 -16.59 5.87 3.74
CA GLY A 84 -16.75 6.72 4.92
C GLY A 84 -18.16 7.27 5.08
N ARG A 85 -18.84 7.61 3.98
CA ARG A 85 -20.23 8.08 3.99
C ARG A 85 -21.26 6.99 4.31
N GLY A 86 -20.92 5.73 4.08
CA GLY A 86 -21.80 4.58 4.32
C GLY A 86 -21.58 3.90 5.68
N GLY A 87 -20.76 4.51 6.56
CA GLY A 87 -20.50 3.99 7.89
C GLY A 87 -19.20 3.20 8.03
N SER A 88 -18.38 3.12 6.99
CA SER A 88 -17.06 2.46 7.03
C SER A 88 -17.16 0.98 7.47
N LEU A 89 -18.11 0.23 6.94
CA LEU A 89 -18.13 -1.21 7.15
C LEU A 89 -16.88 -1.83 6.52
N GLN A 90 -16.12 -2.62 7.27
CA GLN A 90 -14.94 -3.29 6.73
C GLN A 90 -15.37 -4.44 5.81
N PRO A 91 -14.89 -4.49 4.53
CA PRO A 91 -15.25 -5.57 3.61
C PRO A 91 -14.67 -6.92 4.03
N GLY A 92 -15.38 -8.00 3.74
CA GLY A 92 -14.89 -9.35 3.94
C GLY A 92 -13.91 -9.77 2.85
N PHE A 93 -12.92 -10.60 3.21
CA PHE A 93 -11.95 -11.17 2.28
C PHE A 93 -11.76 -12.66 2.54
N LYS A 94 -11.53 -13.43 1.48
CA LYS A 94 -11.10 -14.82 1.50
C LYS A 94 -9.67 -14.93 1.00
N PHE A 95 -8.86 -15.75 1.66
CA PHE A 95 -7.47 -15.99 1.28
C PHE A 95 -7.30 -17.44 0.88
N SER A 96 -6.62 -17.68 -0.24
CA SER A 96 -6.32 -19.03 -0.72
C SER A 96 -4.90 -19.14 -1.26
N ASN A 97 -4.42 -20.36 -1.42
CA ASN A 97 -3.07 -20.68 -1.87
C ASN A 97 -1.95 -20.09 -0.98
N ALA A 98 -2.20 -19.94 0.32
CA ALA A 98 -1.13 -19.58 1.25
C ALA A 98 0.00 -20.61 1.18
N PRO A 99 1.28 -20.19 1.10
CA PRO A 99 2.39 -21.12 1.15
C PRO A 99 2.40 -21.94 2.44
N GLU A 100 2.94 -23.16 2.35
CA GLU A 100 3.21 -23.98 3.53
C GLU A 100 4.09 -23.20 4.52
N GLY A 101 3.82 -23.35 5.81
CA GLY A 101 4.51 -22.60 6.86
C GLY A 101 3.98 -21.19 7.10
N THR A 102 2.88 -20.77 6.43
CA THR A 102 2.18 -19.53 6.78
C THR A 102 1.58 -19.65 8.18
N VAL A 103 1.95 -18.75 9.08
CA VAL A 103 1.49 -18.68 10.48
C VAL A 103 0.40 -17.62 10.63
N SER A 104 0.60 -16.47 10.03
CA SER A 104 -0.33 -15.34 10.14
C SER A 104 -0.37 -14.52 8.85
N TYR A 105 -1.32 -13.57 8.82
CA TYR A 105 -1.36 -12.54 7.78
C TYR A 105 -1.27 -11.14 8.40
N ALA A 106 -0.80 -10.21 7.59
CA ALA A 106 -0.98 -8.77 7.80
C ALA A 106 -1.66 -8.16 6.58
N ILE A 107 -2.49 -7.13 6.81
CA ILE A 107 -3.16 -6.38 5.76
C ILE A 107 -2.95 -4.88 5.98
N ILE A 108 -2.66 -4.16 4.89
CA ILE A 108 -2.53 -2.70 4.88
C ILE A 108 -3.47 -2.17 3.80
N PHE A 109 -4.32 -1.22 4.15
CA PHE A 109 -5.27 -0.57 3.25
C PHE A 109 -4.99 0.91 3.15
N HIS A 110 -4.74 1.40 1.95
CA HIS A 110 -4.32 2.78 1.73
C HIS A 110 -4.83 3.35 0.40
N ASP A 111 -4.98 4.69 0.33
CA ASP A 111 -5.32 5.46 -0.87
C ASP A 111 -4.02 5.98 -1.49
N ILE A 112 -3.69 5.47 -2.68
CA ILE A 112 -2.43 5.78 -3.37
C ILE A 112 -2.50 7.03 -4.25
N ASP A 113 -3.68 7.65 -4.39
CA ASP A 113 -3.88 8.83 -5.22
C ASP A 113 -3.69 10.15 -4.45
N VAL A 114 -3.42 10.10 -3.17
CA VAL A 114 -3.22 11.28 -2.31
C VAL A 114 -1.75 11.42 -1.94
N ALA A 115 -1.16 12.56 -2.32
CA ALA A 115 0.17 12.96 -1.89
C ALA A 115 0.07 13.75 -0.57
N LEU A 116 0.24 13.09 0.56
CA LEU A 116 0.18 13.76 1.86
C LEU A 116 1.31 14.79 2.00
N GLN A 117 0.95 16.00 2.42
CA GLN A 117 1.90 17.09 2.69
C GLN A 117 2.83 17.40 1.50
N ASN A 118 2.34 17.24 0.26
CA ASN A 118 3.10 17.37 -0.99
C ASN A 118 4.30 16.42 -1.09
N GLY A 119 4.27 15.32 -0.36
CA GLY A 119 5.30 14.28 -0.34
C GLY A 119 4.90 13.03 -1.11
N THR A 120 5.65 11.96 -0.90
CA THR A 120 5.41 10.65 -1.48
C THR A 120 4.53 9.74 -0.60
N GLY A 121 4.11 10.24 0.57
CA GLY A 121 3.24 9.50 1.48
C GLY A 121 1.81 9.42 0.96
N ASP A 122 1.16 8.30 1.25
CA ASP A 122 -0.23 8.03 0.92
C ASP A 122 -1.13 8.08 2.17
N VAL A 123 -2.44 7.91 2.00
CA VAL A 123 -3.38 7.89 3.12
C VAL A 123 -3.55 6.47 3.64
N LEU A 124 -3.12 6.23 4.88
CA LEU A 124 -3.39 4.96 5.57
C LEU A 124 -4.84 4.92 6.06
N HIS A 125 -5.61 4.02 5.49
CA HIS A 125 -7.02 3.80 5.83
C HIS A 125 -7.22 2.73 6.90
N TRP A 126 -6.39 1.69 6.90
CA TRP A 126 -6.47 0.59 7.85
C TRP A 126 -5.22 -0.27 7.82
N MET A 127 -4.88 -0.86 8.95
CA MET A 127 -3.90 -1.95 9.02
C MET A 127 -4.28 -2.91 10.14
N ALA A 128 -4.03 -4.19 9.90
CA ALA A 128 -4.19 -5.25 10.89
C ALA A 128 -3.12 -6.31 10.66
N TRP A 129 -2.73 -6.99 11.72
CA TRP A 129 -1.72 -8.04 11.71
C TRP A 129 -2.04 -9.14 12.72
N ASP A 130 -1.18 -10.17 12.74
CA ASP A 130 -1.37 -11.37 13.54
C ASP A 130 -2.73 -12.04 13.27
N ILE A 131 -3.25 -11.87 12.05
CA ILE A 131 -4.46 -12.54 11.58
C ILE A 131 -4.12 -14.02 11.42
N PRO A 132 -4.73 -14.95 12.18
CA PRO A 132 -4.34 -16.36 12.14
C PRO A 132 -4.51 -16.96 10.73
N ALA A 133 -3.51 -17.73 10.26
CA ALA A 133 -3.58 -18.39 8.96
C ALA A 133 -4.78 -19.35 8.88
N SER A 134 -5.16 -19.96 9.99
CA SER A 134 -6.32 -20.86 10.10
C SER A 134 -7.68 -20.18 9.84
N ALA A 135 -7.75 -18.84 9.89
CA ALA A 135 -8.97 -18.11 9.62
C ALA A 135 -9.37 -18.14 8.13
N GLY A 136 -8.40 -18.37 7.22
CA GLY A 136 -8.65 -18.40 5.78
C GLY A 136 -9.19 -17.10 5.18
N GLY A 137 -9.18 -16.00 5.95
CA GLY A 137 -9.71 -14.72 5.51
C GLY A 137 -10.11 -13.79 6.66
N ILE A 138 -10.82 -12.74 6.31
CA ILE A 138 -11.36 -11.72 7.25
C ILE A 138 -12.87 -11.62 7.01
N PRO A 139 -13.72 -11.96 7.98
CA PRO A 139 -15.17 -11.75 7.87
C PRO A 139 -15.54 -10.26 7.71
N GLU A 140 -16.65 -9.98 7.03
CA GLU A 140 -17.18 -8.61 6.94
C GLU A 140 -17.45 -8.04 8.34
N GLY A 141 -16.96 -6.84 8.59
CA GLY A 141 -17.22 -6.05 9.80
C GLY A 141 -16.45 -6.46 11.05
N LYS A 142 -15.62 -7.50 11.02
CA LYS A 142 -14.82 -7.89 12.18
C LYS A 142 -13.53 -8.62 11.79
N LEU A 143 -12.54 -8.55 12.65
CA LEU A 143 -11.33 -9.36 12.55
C LEU A 143 -11.51 -10.74 13.22
N PRO A 144 -10.78 -11.77 12.74
CA PRO A 144 -10.61 -13.02 13.47
C PRO A 144 -10.02 -12.81 14.85
N GLU A 145 -10.36 -13.69 15.79
CA GLU A 145 -9.80 -13.66 17.14
C GLU A 145 -8.27 -13.77 17.11
N GLY A 146 -7.58 -13.06 17.99
CA GLY A 146 -6.11 -12.99 18.03
C GLY A 146 -5.49 -11.93 17.12
N SER A 147 -6.27 -11.35 16.19
CA SER A 147 -5.77 -10.27 15.32
C SER A 147 -5.63 -8.95 16.08
N VAL A 148 -4.68 -8.14 15.64
CA VAL A 148 -4.43 -6.79 16.16
C VAL A 148 -4.73 -5.75 15.08
N GLN A 149 -5.39 -4.65 15.44
CA GLN A 149 -5.57 -3.48 14.56
C GLN A 149 -4.67 -2.34 15.01
N GLY A 150 -4.02 -1.69 14.05
CA GLY A 150 -3.27 -0.47 14.27
C GLY A 150 -4.06 0.79 13.94
N ASN A 151 -3.51 1.94 14.32
CA ASN A 151 -4.11 3.23 14.04
C ASN A 151 -4.09 3.56 12.55
N ASN A 152 -5.21 4.06 12.04
CA ASN A 152 -5.33 4.68 10.72
C ASN A 152 -4.83 6.14 10.76
N LEU A 153 -4.96 6.88 9.64
CA LEU A 153 -4.57 8.29 9.55
C LEU A 153 -5.24 9.18 10.63
N GLN A 154 -6.42 8.81 11.12
CA GLN A 154 -7.13 9.56 12.18
C GLN A 154 -6.68 9.17 13.60
N GLY A 155 -5.67 8.32 13.75
CA GLY A 155 -5.21 7.81 15.05
C GLY A 155 -6.18 6.83 15.72
N LYS A 156 -7.03 6.14 14.95
CA LYS A 156 -8.02 5.19 15.45
C LYS A 156 -7.72 3.78 14.96
N PRO A 157 -7.75 2.75 15.82
CA PRO A 157 -7.53 1.36 15.44
C PRO A 157 -8.80 0.72 14.85
N VAL A 158 -9.29 1.29 13.77
CA VAL A 158 -10.49 0.84 13.06
C VAL A 158 -10.32 1.02 11.56
N TYR A 159 -11.09 0.28 10.78
CA TYR A 159 -11.23 0.50 9.35
C TYR A 159 -11.82 1.89 9.08
N MET A 160 -11.15 2.66 8.23
CA MET A 160 -11.62 3.94 7.71
C MET A 160 -11.97 3.76 6.24
N GLY A 161 -13.24 3.85 5.91
CA GLY A 161 -13.71 3.68 4.53
C GLY A 161 -13.19 4.75 3.57
N PRO A 162 -13.17 4.47 2.26
CA PRO A 162 -12.86 5.45 1.22
C PRO A 162 -13.62 6.76 1.37
N GLY A 163 -12.93 7.89 1.09
CA GLY A 163 -13.50 9.22 1.25
C GLY A 163 -13.13 10.18 0.11
N ALA A 164 -12.74 9.66 -1.07
CA ALA A 164 -12.38 10.50 -2.20
C ALA A 164 -13.48 11.51 -2.56
N PRO A 165 -13.13 12.76 -2.91
CA PRO A 165 -14.09 13.81 -3.24
C PRO A 165 -14.91 13.48 -4.49
N ALA A 166 -16.02 14.19 -4.67
CA ALA A 166 -16.75 14.16 -5.92
C ALA A 166 -15.89 14.78 -7.04
N GLY A 167 -15.92 14.18 -8.22
CA GLY A 167 -15.12 14.64 -9.35
C GLY A 167 -15.07 13.62 -10.48
N PRO A 168 -14.38 13.94 -11.58
CA PRO A 168 -14.28 13.02 -12.72
C PRO A 168 -13.38 11.80 -12.43
N ARG A 169 -12.48 11.91 -11.47
CA ARG A 169 -11.47 10.89 -11.16
C ARG A 169 -11.88 10.04 -9.97
N TYR A 170 -11.70 8.71 -10.11
CA TYR A 170 -11.73 7.79 -8.99
C TYR A 170 -10.36 7.78 -8.30
N HIS A 171 -10.34 7.59 -6.98
CA HIS A 171 -9.16 7.18 -6.27
C HIS A 171 -9.05 5.66 -6.25
N HIS A 172 -7.81 5.17 -6.19
CA HIS A 172 -7.48 3.76 -6.09
C HIS A 172 -7.10 3.44 -4.65
N TYR A 173 -7.82 2.48 -4.11
CA TYR A 173 -7.66 1.99 -2.75
C TYR A 173 -7.08 0.59 -2.81
N VAL A 174 -5.89 0.41 -2.27
CA VAL A 174 -5.16 -0.85 -2.34
C VAL A 174 -5.20 -1.54 -0.98
N PHE A 175 -5.64 -2.79 -0.97
CA PHE A 175 -5.47 -3.72 0.14
C PHE A 175 -4.25 -4.59 -0.18
N GLU A 176 -3.17 -4.42 0.57
CA GLU A 176 -1.98 -5.26 0.47
C GLU A 176 -2.06 -6.36 1.53
N LEU A 177 -2.03 -7.62 1.10
CA LEU A 177 -2.00 -8.80 1.95
C LEU A 177 -0.59 -9.39 1.99
N TYR A 178 -0.11 -9.69 3.18
CA TYR A 178 1.17 -10.33 3.44
C TYR A 178 0.93 -11.64 4.19
N ALA A 179 1.33 -12.78 3.62
CA ALA A 179 1.41 -14.06 4.33
C ALA A 179 2.78 -14.13 5.03
N LEU A 180 2.77 -14.51 6.31
CA LEU A 180 3.93 -14.44 7.19
C LEU A 180 4.23 -15.81 7.81
N ASN A 181 5.51 -16.13 7.99
CA ASN A 181 5.97 -17.33 8.70
C ASN A 181 6.05 -17.17 10.23
N ALA A 182 5.60 -16.04 10.76
CA ALA A 182 5.55 -15.74 12.18
C ALA A 182 4.53 -14.64 12.46
N ASN A 183 4.12 -14.49 13.72
CA ASN A 183 3.42 -13.30 14.20
C ASN A 183 4.36 -12.10 14.26
N LEU A 184 3.82 -10.89 14.13
CA LEU A 184 4.56 -9.65 14.31
C LEU A 184 4.74 -9.32 15.80
N GLY A 185 3.74 -9.64 16.63
CA GLY A 185 3.75 -9.42 18.07
C GLY A 185 3.80 -7.93 18.45
N LEU A 186 3.36 -7.05 17.57
CA LEU A 186 3.37 -5.60 17.78
C LEU A 186 2.13 -5.13 18.57
N PRO A 187 2.28 -4.09 19.41
CA PRO A 187 1.14 -3.50 20.10
C PRO A 187 0.25 -2.71 19.12
N PRO A 188 -1.05 -2.47 19.45
CA PRO A 188 -1.96 -1.68 18.60
C PRO A 188 -1.50 -0.24 18.31
N THR A 189 -0.56 0.26 19.10
CA THR A 189 0.05 1.60 18.94
C THR A 189 1.19 1.64 17.92
N ALA A 190 1.58 0.49 17.34
CA ALA A 190 2.64 0.45 16.33
C ALA A 190 2.28 1.31 15.12
N SER A 191 3.25 2.07 14.64
CA SER A 191 3.12 2.84 13.40
C SER A 191 3.16 1.95 12.16
N ARG A 192 2.75 2.49 11.01
CA ARG A 192 2.93 1.78 9.72
C ARG A 192 4.39 1.41 9.49
N ASP A 193 5.32 2.29 9.82
CA ASP A 193 6.76 2.03 9.66
C ASP A 193 7.24 0.89 10.55
N ASP A 194 6.72 0.77 11.78
CA ASP A 194 7.06 -0.33 12.67
C ASP A 194 6.53 -1.66 12.11
N VAL A 195 5.30 -1.66 11.60
CA VAL A 195 4.71 -2.83 10.92
C VAL A 195 5.55 -3.21 9.70
N MET A 196 5.91 -2.26 8.83
CA MET A 196 6.74 -2.53 7.66
C MET A 196 8.12 -3.08 8.02
N LYS A 197 8.77 -2.56 9.06
CA LYS A 197 10.03 -3.11 9.58
C LYS A 197 9.86 -4.52 10.12
N ALA A 198 8.78 -4.79 10.85
CA ALA A 198 8.51 -6.10 11.44
C ALA A 198 8.17 -7.17 10.38
N LEU A 199 7.61 -6.77 9.23
CA LEU A 199 7.36 -7.65 8.08
C LEU A 199 8.65 -8.16 7.44
N ALA A 200 9.74 -7.37 7.50
CA ALA A 200 11.00 -7.72 6.85
C ALA A 200 11.52 -9.09 7.33
N GLY A 201 11.82 -9.97 6.39
CA GLY A 201 12.29 -11.34 6.65
C GLY A 201 11.21 -12.35 7.10
N LYS A 202 9.95 -11.92 7.29
CA LYS A 202 8.84 -12.81 7.65
C LYS A 202 7.87 -13.08 6.50
N VAL A 203 7.87 -12.25 5.46
CA VAL A 203 6.94 -12.37 4.32
C VAL A 203 7.30 -13.58 3.47
N VAL A 204 6.35 -14.50 3.30
CA VAL A 204 6.48 -15.70 2.43
C VAL A 204 5.67 -15.58 1.15
N ALA A 205 4.61 -14.75 1.13
CA ALA A 205 3.86 -14.41 -0.07
C ALA A 205 3.14 -13.06 0.09
N LYS A 206 2.75 -12.46 -1.04
CA LYS A 206 1.97 -11.22 -1.11
C LYS A 206 0.84 -11.36 -2.10
N ALA A 207 -0.25 -10.66 -1.80
CA ALA A 207 -1.34 -10.40 -2.75
C ALA A 207 -1.80 -8.96 -2.61
N ALA A 208 -2.46 -8.44 -3.63
CA ALA A 208 -3.11 -7.14 -3.58
C ALA A 208 -4.54 -7.25 -4.10
N TYR A 209 -5.42 -6.40 -3.59
CA TYR A 209 -6.79 -6.24 -4.05
C TYR A 209 -7.10 -4.77 -4.17
N VAL A 210 -7.62 -4.34 -5.30
CA VAL A 210 -7.82 -2.91 -5.59
C VAL A 210 -9.30 -2.59 -5.67
N GLY A 211 -9.71 -1.53 -5.00
CA GLY A 211 -11.02 -0.94 -5.18
C GLY A 211 -10.90 0.50 -5.66
N ARG A 212 -11.90 0.97 -6.39
CA ARG A 212 -11.99 2.37 -6.81
C ARG A 212 -13.17 3.04 -6.16
N TYR A 213 -12.99 4.27 -5.71
CA TYR A 213 -14.07 5.04 -5.11
C TYR A 213 -13.94 6.52 -5.44
N ARG A 214 -15.06 7.16 -5.62
CA ARG A 214 -15.24 8.61 -5.53
C ARG A 214 -16.61 8.89 -4.92
N THR A 215 -16.76 10.01 -4.29
CA THR A 215 -18.08 10.50 -3.89
C THR A 215 -18.86 10.86 -5.16
N GLU A 216 -20.12 10.45 -5.25
CA GLU A 216 -21.01 10.90 -6.31
C GLU A 216 -21.36 12.38 -6.10
N ALA A 217 -21.44 13.15 -7.18
CA ALA A 217 -21.95 14.51 -7.14
C ALA A 217 -23.44 14.46 -6.76
N GLN A 218 -23.83 15.31 -5.82
CA GLN A 218 -25.24 15.52 -5.45
C GLN A 218 -25.93 16.37 -6.51
#